data_b7b57154a51a5374b756e8fd9335321a
#
_entry.id   b7b57154a51a5374b756e8fd9335321a
#
_cell.length_a   1.000
_cell.length_b   1.000
_cell.length_c   1.000
_cell.angle_alpha   90.00
_cell.angle_beta   90.00
_cell.angle_gamma   90.00
#
_symmetry.space_group_name_H-M   'P 1'
#
loop_
_entity.id
_entity.type
_entity.pdbx_description
1 polymer ?
#
loop_
_entity_poly.entity_id
_entity_poly.type
_entity_poly.pdbx_seq_one_letter_code
_entity_poly.pdbx_strand_id
1 'polypeptide(L)'
;MERKVIKAINFDLDTNALKEHYTKSTGKPYNNAYYEIKSFMNKNGFEHRQGSGYVSVSKINSADIYDTIQNLSTKYNWLHKCVTRFDVTDVKKQYDLLDRIKEFSTLESSATNEIEIDDDILDLTDEDELGLSR
;
A
#
# COMPACT_ATOMS: atom_id res chain seq x y z
N MET A 1 -11.44 -23.83 10.71
CA MET A 1 -10.93 -23.31 9.47
C MET A 1 -10.95 -21.82 9.47
N GLU A 2 -9.88 -21.19 9.02
CA GLU A 2 -9.81 -19.76 9.08
C GLU A 2 -10.66 -19.12 8.01
N ARG A 3 -11.34 -18.05 8.37
CA ARG A 3 -12.16 -17.36 7.42
C ARG A 3 -11.29 -16.53 6.49
N LYS A 4 -11.69 -16.40 5.25
CA LYS A 4 -10.94 -15.59 4.31
C LYS A 4 -11.34 -14.13 4.44
N VAL A 5 -10.37 -13.25 4.37
CA VAL A 5 -10.61 -11.82 4.45
C VAL A 5 -9.61 -11.14 3.52
N ILE A 6 -9.82 -9.87 3.27
CA ILE A 6 -8.85 -9.10 2.49
C ILE A 6 -7.66 -8.89 3.41
N LYS A 7 -6.48 -9.07 2.89
CA LYS A 7 -5.27 -8.89 3.68
C LYS A 7 -4.38 -7.83 3.06
N ALA A 8 -3.72 -7.09 3.92
CA ALA A 8 -2.81 -6.04 3.47
C ALA A 8 -1.40 -6.42 3.90
N ILE A 9 -0.43 -6.16 3.03
CA ILE A 9 0.96 -6.44 3.30
C ILE A 9 1.73 -5.15 3.25
N ASN A 10 2.62 -4.95 4.22
CA ASN A 10 3.52 -3.81 4.21
C ASN A 10 4.90 -4.32 4.55
N PHE A 11 5.91 -3.81 3.87
CA PHE A 11 7.26 -4.24 4.17
C PHE A 11 8.24 -3.12 3.98
N ASP A 12 9.44 -3.27 4.51
CA ASP A 12 10.50 -2.30 4.35
C ASP A 12 11.75 -3.02 3.90
N LEU A 13 12.48 -2.40 3.00
CA LEU A 13 13.75 -2.94 2.55
C LEU A 13 14.84 -1.93 2.91
N ASP A 14 16.00 -2.43 3.28
CA ASP A 14 17.11 -1.57 3.62
C ASP A 14 17.87 -1.21 2.35
N THR A 15 18.01 0.06 2.08
CA THR A 15 18.65 0.52 0.86
C THR A 15 20.11 0.06 0.76
N ASN A 16 20.84 0.13 1.86
CA ASN A 16 22.23 -0.27 1.82
C ASN A 16 22.35 -1.77 1.56
N ALA A 17 21.46 -2.55 2.15
CA ALA A 17 21.47 -3.99 1.93
C ALA A 17 21.11 -4.30 0.48
N LEU A 18 20.21 -3.51 -0.12
CA LEU A 18 19.87 -3.72 -1.51
C LEU A 18 21.07 -3.44 -2.41
N LYS A 19 21.82 -2.38 -2.10
CA LYS A 19 22.98 -2.05 -2.89
C LYS A 19 24.03 -3.16 -2.75
N GLU A 20 24.13 -3.71 -1.57
CA GLU A 20 25.10 -4.75 -1.33
C GLU A 20 24.69 -6.10 -1.89
N HIS A 21 23.49 -6.52 -1.67
CA HIS A 21 23.06 -7.86 -2.04
C HIS A 21 22.28 -7.97 -3.35
N TYR A 22 21.35 -7.08 -3.54
CA TYR A 22 20.54 -7.14 -4.75
C TYR A 22 21.36 -6.72 -5.97
N THR A 23 21.98 -5.56 -5.89
CA THR A 23 22.72 -5.02 -7.02
C THR A 23 23.90 -5.92 -7.39
N LYS A 24 24.61 -6.43 -6.41
CA LYS A 24 25.76 -7.28 -6.69
C LYS A 24 25.34 -8.61 -7.31
N SER A 25 24.23 -9.17 -6.89
CA SER A 25 23.83 -10.45 -7.42
C SER A 25 23.09 -10.35 -8.75
N THR A 26 22.45 -9.23 -9.04
CA THR A 26 21.67 -9.11 -10.27
C THR A 26 22.27 -8.18 -11.29
N GLY A 27 23.17 -7.30 -10.87
CA GLY A 27 23.74 -6.31 -11.77
C GLY A 27 22.79 -5.16 -12.06
N LYS A 28 21.66 -5.10 -11.39
CA LYS A 28 20.68 -4.06 -11.62
C LYS A 28 20.69 -3.00 -10.53
N PRO A 29 20.24 -1.78 -10.85
CA PRO A 29 20.15 -0.73 -9.84
C PRO A 29 19.23 -1.19 -8.72
N TYR A 30 19.55 -0.81 -7.50
CA TYR A 30 18.82 -1.31 -6.34
C TYR A 30 17.32 -1.03 -6.36
N ASN A 31 16.90 0.04 -6.98
CA ASN A 31 15.48 0.35 -6.97
C ASN A 31 14.69 -0.61 -7.87
N ASN A 32 15.36 -1.39 -8.72
CA ASN A 32 14.64 -2.35 -9.52
C ASN A 32 14.07 -3.45 -8.64
N ALA A 33 14.60 -3.62 -7.43
CA ALA A 33 14.08 -4.62 -6.51
C ALA A 33 12.60 -4.37 -6.24
N TYR A 34 12.21 -3.10 -6.10
CA TYR A 34 10.83 -2.77 -5.82
C TYR A 34 9.93 -3.10 -7.02
N TYR A 35 10.43 -2.93 -8.22
CA TYR A 35 9.66 -3.23 -9.41
C TYR A 35 9.48 -4.74 -9.55
N GLU A 36 10.50 -5.51 -9.19
CA GLU A 36 10.40 -6.95 -9.28
C GLU A 36 9.39 -7.48 -8.28
N ILE A 37 9.38 -6.93 -7.07
CA ILE A 37 8.43 -7.35 -6.08
C ILE A 37 7.02 -6.96 -6.53
N LYS A 38 6.86 -5.77 -7.10
CA LYS A 38 5.56 -5.32 -7.56
C LYS A 38 5.03 -6.24 -8.64
N SER A 39 5.88 -6.62 -9.57
CA SER A 39 5.47 -7.50 -10.64
C SER A 39 5.03 -8.84 -10.08
N PHE A 40 5.78 -9.37 -9.12
CA PHE A 40 5.44 -10.63 -8.51
C PHE A 40 4.11 -10.53 -7.77
N MET A 41 3.93 -9.49 -6.98
CA MET A 41 2.72 -9.34 -6.19
C MET A 41 1.50 -9.18 -7.08
N ASN A 42 1.62 -8.40 -8.14
CA ASN A 42 0.51 -8.22 -9.07
C ASN A 42 0.12 -9.55 -9.72
N LYS A 43 1.08 -10.39 -10.03
CA LYS A 43 0.78 -11.66 -10.64
C LYS A 43 0.20 -12.67 -9.65
N ASN A 44 0.37 -12.40 -8.37
CA ASN A 44 -0.10 -13.31 -7.35
C ASN A 44 -1.30 -12.79 -6.56
N GLY A 45 -2.06 -11.91 -7.17
CA GLY A 45 -3.33 -11.52 -6.58
C GLY A 45 -3.30 -10.37 -5.60
N PHE A 46 -2.25 -9.55 -5.67
CA PHE A 46 -2.17 -8.39 -4.81
C PHE A 46 -2.05 -7.12 -5.64
N GLU A 47 -2.63 -6.05 -5.13
CA GLU A 47 -2.63 -4.80 -5.81
C GLU A 47 -1.77 -3.84 -5.03
N HIS A 48 -0.91 -3.10 -5.72
CA HIS A 48 -0.01 -2.18 -5.07
C HIS A 48 -0.77 -0.97 -4.55
N ARG A 49 -0.40 -0.55 -3.35
CA ARG A 49 -0.93 0.68 -2.79
C ARG A 49 0.26 1.64 -2.74
N GLN A 50 0.37 2.47 -1.76
CA GLN A 50 1.46 3.40 -1.71
C GLN A 50 2.71 2.74 -1.19
N GLY A 51 3.84 3.20 -1.65
CA GLY A 51 5.13 2.73 -1.14
C GLY A 51 5.28 1.23 -1.26
N SER A 52 5.50 0.56 -0.16
CA SER A 52 5.67 -0.88 -0.14
C SER A 52 4.43 -1.59 0.36
N GLY A 53 3.27 -0.99 0.16
CA GLY A 53 2.03 -1.57 0.62
C GLY A 53 1.29 -2.28 -0.50
N TYR A 54 0.70 -3.44 -0.18
CA TYR A 54 -0.09 -4.18 -1.12
C TYR A 54 -1.35 -4.69 -0.45
N VAL A 55 -2.41 -4.93 -1.21
CA VAL A 55 -3.63 -5.45 -0.64
C VAL A 55 -4.11 -6.56 -1.56
N SER A 56 -4.67 -7.62 -0.98
CA SER A 56 -5.13 -8.74 -1.79
C SER A 56 -6.36 -8.31 -2.57
N VAL A 57 -6.46 -8.75 -3.80
CA VAL A 57 -7.59 -8.40 -4.66
C VAL A 57 -8.83 -9.14 -4.19
N SER A 58 -8.65 -10.33 -3.65
CA SER A 58 -9.79 -11.09 -3.14
C SER A 58 -9.52 -11.53 -1.71
N LYS A 59 -10.53 -12.04 -1.05
CA LYS A 59 -10.37 -12.51 0.32
C LYS A 59 -9.55 -13.78 0.30
N ILE A 60 -8.60 -13.87 1.22
CA ILE A 60 -7.70 -15.01 1.31
C ILE A 60 -7.48 -15.37 2.77
N ASN A 61 -6.84 -16.47 3.04
CA ASN A 61 -6.56 -16.87 4.41
C ASN A 61 -5.04 -16.90 4.64
N SER A 62 -4.62 -17.28 5.81
CA SER A 62 -3.21 -17.28 6.16
C SER A 62 -2.39 -18.26 5.33
N ALA A 63 -2.98 -19.39 4.98
CA ALA A 63 -2.25 -20.36 4.17
C ALA A 63 -1.90 -19.74 2.81
N ASP A 64 -2.81 -18.96 2.25
CA ASP A 64 -2.57 -18.33 0.97
C ASP A 64 -1.41 -17.34 1.10
N ILE A 65 -1.35 -16.63 2.21
CA ILE A 65 -0.29 -15.66 2.44
C ILE A 65 1.04 -16.40 2.58
N TYR A 66 1.07 -17.49 3.35
CA TYR A 66 2.30 -18.22 3.54
C TYR A 66 2.82 -18.78 2.20
N ASP A 67 1.93 -19.26 1.35
CA ASP A 67 2.34 -19.76 0.06
C ASP A 67 2.93 -18.64 -0.78
N THR A 68 2.31 -17.47 -0.74
CA THR A 68 2.78 -16.33 -1.53
C THR A 68 4.16 -15.90 -1.03
N ILE A 69 4.34 -15.82 0.29
CA ILE A 69 5.61 -15.39 0.85
C ILE A 69 6.70 -16.43 0.56
N GLN A 70 6.36 -17.70 0.62
CA GLN A 70 7.32 -18.73 0.32
C GLN A 70 7.77 -18.64 -1.12
N ASN A 71 6.83 -18.43 -2.04
CA ASN A 71 7.17 -18.32 -3.43
C ASN A 71 8.00 -17.06 -3.72
N LEU A 72 7.67 -15.98 -3.03
CA LEU A 72 8.40 -14.72 -3.18
C LEU A 72 9.84 -14.91 -2.71
N SER A 73 10.01 -15.54 -1.55
CA SER A 73 11.32 -15.76 -0.97
C SER A 73 12.16 -16.70 -1.81
N THR A 74 11.52 -17.70 -2.41
CA THR A 74 12.23 -18.65 -3.22
C THR A 74 12.67 -18.01 -4.53
N LYS A 75 11.82 -17.16 -5.09
CA LYS A 75 12.16 -16.54 -6.36
C LYS A 75 13.25 -15.51 -6.19
N TYR A 76 13.23 -14.75 -5.10
CA TYR A 76 14.19 -13.70 -4.88
C TYR A 76 15.04 -14.02 -3.64
N ASN A 77 16.10 -14.77 -3.84
CA ASN A 77 16.91 -15.21 -2.72
C ASN A 77 17.65 -14.10 -2.01
N TRP A 78 17.69 -12.91 -2.57
CA TRP A 78 18.29 -11.77 -1.91
C TRP A 78 17.35 -11.13 -0.88
N LEU A 79 16.06 -11.45 -0.98
CA LEU A 79 15.06 -10.79 -0.16
C LEU A 79 15.34 -10.88 1.32
N HIS A 80 15.66 -12.05 1.83
CA HIS A 80 15.88 -12.22 3.26
C HIS A 80 17.05 -11.40 3.80
N LYS A 81 17.94 -10.97 2.91
CA LYS A 81 19.07 -10.18 3.34
C LYS A 81 18.76 -8.70 3.34
N CYS A 82 17.70 -8.33 2.69
CA CYS A 82 17.37 -6.92 2.50
C CYS A 82 16.11 -6.45 3.23
N VAL A 83 15.21 -7.38 3.55
CA VAL A 83 13.95 -6.99 4.17
C VAL A 83 14.15 -6.78 5.65
N THR A 84 13.63 -5.67 6.18
CA THR A 84 13.75 -5.38 7.58
C THR A 84 12.41 -5.46 8.30
N ARG A 85 11.31 -5.43 7.56
CA ARG A 85 10.00 -5.56 8.15
C ARG A 85 9.07 -6.14 7.10
N PHE A 86 8.17 -7.02 7.52
CA PHE A 86 7.19 -7.57 6.59
C PHE A 86 5.96 -7.95 7.43
N ASP A 87 4.91 -7.14 7.32
CA ASP A 87 3.71 -7.31 8.12
C ASP A 87 2.49 -7.63 7.30
N VAL A 88 1.60 -8.41 7.85
CA VAL A 88 0.35 -8.72 7.20
C VAL A 88 -0.77 -8.35 8.16
N THR A 89 -1.76 -7.66 7.66
CA THR A 89 -2.88 -7.22 8.48
C THR A 89 -4.19 -7.69 7.83
N ASP A 90 -5.12 -8.14 8.64
CA ASP A 90 -6.42 -8.51 8.13
C ASP A 90 -7.23 -7.22 8.05
N VAL A 91 -7.82 -6.98 6.90
CA VAL A 91 -8.63 -5.78 6.72
C VAL A 91 -10.06 -6.19 7.01
N LYS A 92 -10.54 -5.83 8.18
CA LYS A 92 -11.87 -6.22 8.60
C LYS A 92 -12.95 -5.42 7.93
N LYS A 93 -12.72 -4.16 7.75
CA LYS A 93 -13.67 -3.29 7.09
C LYS A 93 -12.92 -2.31 6.23
N GLN A 94 -13.43 -2.10 5.06
CA GLN A 94 -12.82 -1.16 4.17
C GLN A 94 -13.95 -0.33 3.59
N TYR A 95 -13.89 0.98 3.78
CA TYR A 95 -14.92 1.86 3.29
C TYR A 95 -14.40 2.68 2.13
N ASP A 96 -15.16 2.74 1.07
CA ASP A 96 -14.81 3.59 -0.05
C ASP A 96 -15.67 4.81 0.15
N LEU A 97 -15.07 5.89 0.57
CA LEU A 97 -15.78 7.11 0.87
C LEU A 97 -15.80 8.15 -0.27
N LEU A 98 -15.34 7.75 -1.41
CA LEU A 98 -15.30 8.68 -2.52
C LEU A 98 -16.67 9.28 -2.84
N ASP A 99 -17.69 8.45 -2.90
CA ASP A 99 -19.02 8.92 -3.21
C ASP A 99 -19.54 9.83 -2.10
N ARG A 100 -19.15 9.55 -0.86
CA ARG A 100 -19.61 10.38 0.24
C ARG A 100 -18.92 11.73 0.15
N ILE A 101 -17.68 11.77 -0.25
CA ILE A 101 -16.98 13.03 -0.41
C ILE A 101 -17.68 13.87 -1.47
N LYS A 102 -18.06 13.23 -2.56
CA LYS A 102 -18.71 13.95 -3.62
C LYS A 102 -20.09 14.42 -3.19
N GLU A 103 -20.77 13.61 -2.42
CA GLU A 103 -22.09 13.95 -1.93
C GLU A 103 -22.03 15.14 -1.01
N PHE A 104 -21.08 15.15 -0.08
CA PHE A 104 -20.96 16.25 0.85
C PHE A 104 -20.57 17.54 0.10
N SER A 105 -19.80 17.41 -0.91
CA SER A 105 -19.38 18.56 -1.68
C SER A 105 -20.59 19.17 -2.37
N THR A 106 -21.49 18.33 -2.89
CA THR A 106 -22.68 18.81 -3.55
C THR A 106 -23.61 19.48 -2.57
N LEU A 107 -23.76 18.90 -1.39
CA LEU A 107 -24.65 19.49 -0.41
C LEU A 107 -24.10 20.82 0.02
N GLU A 108 -22.82 20.89 0.18
CA GLU A 108 -22.23 22.12 0.57
C GLU A 108 -22.39 23.16 -0.50
N SER A 109 -22.31 22.79 -1.71
CA SER A 109 -22.47 23.71 -2.81
C SER A 109 -23.86 24.22 -2.81
N SER A 110 -24.82 23.40 -2.49
CA SER A 110 -26.19 23.81 -2.49
C SER A 110 -26.41 24.78 -1.36
N ALA A 111 -25.79 24.62 -0.28
CA ALA A 111 -26.00 25.47 0.84
C ALA A 111 -25.08 26.64 0.87
N THR A 112 -24.12 26.68 0.05
CA THR A 112 -23.19 27.68 0.07
C THR A 112 -23.64 29.01 0.01
N ASN A 113 -24.59 29.21 -0.66
CA ASN A 113 -25.05 30.51 -0.82
C ASN A 113 -25.30 31.11 0.52
N GLU A 114 -25.61 30.36 1.43
CA GLU A 114 -25.89 30.89 2.68
C GLU A 114 -24.77 30.79 3.62
N ILE A 115 -23.88 29.97 3.42
CA ILE A 115 -22.81 29.83 4.32
C ILE A 115 -21.56 30.28 3.73
N GLU A 116 -20.98 31.25 4.32
CA GLU A 116 -19.79 31.70 3.83
C GLU A 116 -18.76 30.77 4.22
N ILE A 117 -18.07 30.29 3.38
CA ILE A 117 -17.05 29.36 3.69
C ILE A 117 -16.00 29.98 4.47
N ASP A 118 -15.64 29.39 5.52
CA ASP A 118 -14.62 29.86 6.31
C ASP A 118 -13.30 29.71 5.68
N ASP A 119 -12.60 30.78 5.54
CA ASP A 119 -11.28 30.72 4.97
C ASP A 119 -10.39 29.91 5.90
N ASP A 120 -10.67 29.95 7.17
CA ASP A 120 -9.89 29.22 8.12
C ASP A 120 -9.95 27.73 7.83
N ILE A 121 -11.08 27.27 7.46
CA ILE A 121 -11.24 25.87 7.17
C ILE A 121 -10.46 25.52 5.93
N LEU A 122 -10.47 26.39 4.97
CA LEU A 122 -9.75 26.14 3.77
C LEU A 122 -8.25 26.10 4.06
N ASP A 123 -7.80 26.99 4.89
CA ASP A 123 -6.38 27.02 5.21
C ASP A 123 -5.98 25.75 5.90
N LEU A 124 -6.78 25.28 6.81
CA LEU A 124 -6.44 24.08 7.52
C LEU A 124 -6.38 22.92 6.54
N THR A 125 -7.27 22.90 5.63
CA THR A 125 -7.30 21.84 4.67
C THR A 125 -6.04 21.84 3.86
N ASP A 126 -5.61 22.97 3.42
CA ASP A 126 -4.42 23.06 2.64
C ASP A 126 -3.24 22.56 3.41
N GLU A 127 -3.09 22.93 4.62
CA GLU A 127 -2.01 22.48 5.38
C GLU A 127 -2.04 21.01 5.56
N ASP A 128 -3.16 20.47 5.80
CA ASP A 128 -3.27 19.10 5.99
C ASP A 128 -2.88 18.39 4.77
N GLU A 129 -3.29 18.88 3.68
CA GLU A 129 -3.01 18.24 2.55
C GLU A 129 -1.65 18.15 2.33
N LEU A 130 -0.95 19.09 2.68
CA LEU A 130 0.39 18.97 2.52
C LEU A 130 0.87 17.85 3.23
N GLY A 131 0.35 17.59 4.31
CA GLY A 131 0.82 16.54 5.08
C GLY A 131 0.34 15.29 4.56
N LEU A 132 -0.79 15.26 4.03
CA LEU A 132 -1.30 14.11 3.65
C LEU A 132 -0.78 13.61 2.55
N SER A 133 -0.72 14.22 1.78
CA SER A 133 -0.45 13.71 0.64
C SER A 133 0.62 13.12 0.50
N ARG A 134 0.80 12.89 0.84
CA ARG A 134 1.70 12.38 0.44
C ARG A 134 2.22 11.55 0.65
#